data_7c0d82cb4b736a3dbbb23d34412cbfd5
#
_entry.id   7c0d82cb4b736a3dbbb23d34412cbfd5
#
_cell.length_a   1.000
_cell.length_b   1.000
_cell.length_c   1.000
_cell.angle_alpha   90.00
_cell.angle_beta   90.00
_cell.angle_gamma   90.00
#
_symmetry.space_group_name_H-M   'P 1'
#
loop_
_entity.id
_entity.type
_entity.pdbx_description
1 polymer ?
#
loop_
_entity_poly.entity_id
_entity_poly.type
_entity_poly.pdbx_seq_one_letter_code
_entity_poly.pdbx_strand_id
1 'polypeptide(L)'
;MIIDSIISKIKDSKKIGITCHISPDGDSIGSSLALLQGLLKLNKDSYIISKEDLPDTFKFLPYSSMINESKGEVLPNTDTVIVLDCGNVERINFNSDITSRDYTLINIDHHLSNDKYGDLNYVNSKASAVAEIVYKILNLLNVQLNEEISKCLYTSIITDTGSFRHSNTTKLTHEIAGELINQGIDFSEIHRTIFENMKFANLKLHGKVIEDMYLKLNNQVCVMNLTKKMLEHFNVDKGDTSDIINIGTRIASVEVAILFKEADDGTKVSLRSKNIVDVRRIAEIFNGGGHIRAAGFFSDKPITEIEGILLKEIEKELI
;
A
#
# COMPACT_ATOMS: atom_id res chain seq x y z
N MET A 1 -6.86 -25.47 10.57
CA MET A 1 -7.27 -24.06 10.31
C MET A 1 -6.86 -23.69 8.88
N ILE A 2 -7.41 -22.61 8.30
CA ILE A 2 -7.08 -22.24 6.90
C ILE A 2 -5.58 -22.02 6.69
N ILE A 3 -4.87 -21.47 7.66
CA ILE A 3 -3.43 -21.25 7.55
C ILE A 3 -2.66 -22.57 7.42
N ASP A 4 -3.10 -23.66 8.08
CA ASP A 4 -2.45 -24.97 7.97
C ASP A 4 -2.63 -25.56 6.56
N SER A 5 -3.80 -25.32 5.93
CA SER A 5 -4.05 -25.68 4.53
C SER A 5 -3.13 -24.92 3.57
N ILE A 6 -2.92 -23.63 3.82
CA ILE A 6 -1.99 -22.80 3.04
C ILE A 6 -0.55 -23.32 3.20
N ILE A 7 -0.11 -23.62 4.43
CA ILE A 7 1.22 -24.17 4.70
C ILE A 7 1.42 -25.52 3.99
N SER A 8 0.39 -26.42 4.06
CA SER A 8 0.44 -27.68 3.34
C SER A 8 0.55 -27.46 1.83
N LYS A 9 -0.29 -26.59 1.26
CA LYS A 9 -0.26 -26.30 -0.18
C LYS A 9 1.09 -25.72 -0.61
N ILE A 10 1.69 -24.81 0.15
CA ILE A 10 3.03 -24.27 -0.12
C ILE A 10 4.06 -25.40 -0.11
N LYS A 11 4.00 -26.31 0.88
CA LYS A 11 4.95 -27.44 0.97
C LYS A 11 4.82 -28.39 -0.23
N ASP A 12 3.61 -28.66 -0.69
CA ASP A 12 3.33 -29.58 -1.80
C ASP A 12 3.65 -28.97 -3.18
N SER A 13 3.60 -27.64 -3.31
CA SER A 13 3.88 -26.94 -4.57
C SER A 13 5.37 -26.97 -4.93
N LYS A 14 5.66 -27.12 -6.22
CA LYS A 14 7.02 -27.05 -6.78
C LYS A 14 7.32 -25.67 -7.30
N LYS A 15 6.38 -25.08 -8.07
CA LYS A 15 6.53 -23.77 -8.67
C LYS A 15 5.45 -22.82 -8.17
N ILE A 16 5.88 -21.67 -7.62
CA ILE A 16 5.01 -20.72 -6.94
C ILE A 16 5.22 -19.30 -7.51
N GLY A 17 4.14 -18.71 -8.06
CA GLY A 17 4.10 -17.30 -8.40
C GLY A 17 3.60 -16.47 -7.20
N ILE A 18 4.17 -15.30 -7.00
CA ILE A 18 3.76 -14.34 -5.97
C ILE A 18 3.38 -13.05 -6.66
N THR A 19 2.24 -12.48 -6.32
CA THR A 19 1.78 -11.18 -6.82
C THR A 19 1.12 -10.37 -5.72
N CYS A 20 0.84 -9.10 -6.00
CA CYS A 20 0.18 -8.17 -5.09
C CYS A 20 -0.82 -7.29 -5.85
N HIS A 21 -1.24 -6.17 -5.28
CA HIS A 21 -2.12 -5.22 -5.95
C HIS A 21 -1.39 -4.32 -6.97
N ILE A 22 -2.12 -3.76 -7.93
CA ILE A 22 -1.65 -2.69 -8.85
C ILE A 22 -1.32 -1.42 -8.06
N SER A 23 -0.36 -0.63 -8.56
CA SER A 23 0.23 0.51 -7.85
C SER A 23 0.80 0.08 -6.51
N PRO A 24 1.75 -0.87 -6.52
CA PRO A 24 2.23 -1.53 -5.31
C PRO A 24 2.95 -0.56 -4.37
N ASP A 25 2.73 -0.73 -3.09
CA ASP A 25 3.33 0.05 -2.01
C ASP A 25 4.36 -0.75 -1.21
N GLY A 26 4.80 -0.22 -0.08
CA GLY A 26 5.84 -0.87 0.73
C GLY A 26 5.38 -2.14 1.42
N ASP A 27 4.09 -2.27 1.77
CA ASP A 27 3.57 -3.50 2.36
C ASP A 27 3.53 -4.62 1.32
N SER A 28 2.92 -4.35 0.18
CA SER A 28 2.78 -5.32 -0.89
C SER A 28 4.12 -5.81 -1.45
N ILE A 29 5.08 -4.88 -1.68
CA ILE A 29 6.42 -5.22 -2.19
C ILE A 29 7.28 -5.92 -1.13
N GLY A 30 7.35 -5.36 0.08
CA GLY A 30 8.14 -5.91 1.17
C GLY A 30 7.70 -7.34 1.53
N SER A 31 6.38 -7.53 1.66
CA SER A 31 5.78 -8.84 1.94
C SER A 31 6.05 -9.85 0.82
N SER A 32 5.93 -9.44 -0.46
CA SER A 32 6.18 -10.30 -1.62
C SER A 32 7.64 -10.75 -1.69
N LEU A 33 8.59 -9.81 -1.53
CA LEU A 33 10.01 -10.12 -1.56
C LEU A 33 10.47 -10.97 -0.36
N ALA A 34 9.89 -10.75 0.82
CA ALA A 34 10.18 -11.58 1.99
C ALA A 34 9.69 -13.01 1.80
N LEU A 35 8.47 -13.19 1.29
CA LEU A 35 7.92 -14.52 1.00
C LEU A 35 8.73 -15.23 -0.09
N LEU A 36 9.08 -14.52 -1.18
CA LEU A 36 9.94 -15.05 -2.25
C LEU A 36 11.23 -15.64 -1.69
N GLN A 37 11.96 -14.87 -0.89
CA GLN A 37 13.22 -15.29 -0.29
C GLN A 37 13.03 -16.53 0.61
N GLY A 38 11.96 -16.55 1.40
CA GLY A 38 11.64 -17.70 2.24
C GLY A 38 11.35 -18.96 1.44
N LEU A 39 10.62 -18.86 0.33
CA LEU A 39 10.33 -19.99 -0.55
C LEU A 39 11.58 -20.49 -1.28
N LEU A 40 12.45 -19.58 -1.74
CA LEU A 40 13.74 -19.93 -2.34
C LEU A 40 14.63 -20.69 -1.35
N LYS A 41 14.67 -20.31 -0.06
CA LYS A 41 15.39 -21.07 1.00
C LYS A 41 14.84 -22.49 1.20
N LEU A 42 13.57 -22.71 0.87
CA LEU A 42 12.94 -24.04 0.88
C LEU A 42 13.12 -24.80 -0.43
N ASN A 43 13.98 -24.33 -1.33
CA ASN A 43 14.23 -24.89 -2.67
C ASN A 43 12.96 -24.95 -3.54
N LYS A 44 12.02 -24.00 -3.37
CA LYS A 44 10.88 -23.84 -4.26
C LYS A 44 11.28 -23.02 -5.48
N ASP A 45 10.84 -23.40 -6.67
CA ASP A 45 10.92 -22.58 -7.87
C ASP A 45 9.89 -21.44 -7.70
N SER A 46 10.36 -20.26 -7.29
CA SER A 46 9.47 -19.15 -6.95
C SER A 46 9.88 -17.87 -7.65
N TYR A 47 8.88 -17.09 -8.06
CA TYR A 47 9.07 -15.86 -8.84
C TYR A 47 7.99 -14.84 -8.51
N ILE A 48 8.24 -13.55 -8.83
CA ILE A 48 7.26 -12.47 -8.70
C ILE A 48 6.52 -12.28 -10.02
N ILE A 49 5.20 -12.06 -9.93
CA ILE A 49 4.34 -11.69 -11.05
C ILE A 49 3.95 -10.23 -10.85
N SER A 50 4.44 -9.35 -11.72
CA SER A 50 4.10 -7.93 -11.74
C SER A 50 4.05 -7.42 -13.18
N LYS A 51 2.97 -6.74 -13.54
CA LYS A 51 2.84 -6.04 -14.84
C LYS A 51 3.34 -4.60 -14.77
N GLU A 52 3.55 -4.08 -13.55
CA GLU A 52 4.04 -2.73 -13.30
C GLU A 52 5.50 -2.76 -12.87
N ASP A 53 6.22 -1.69 -13.20
CA ASP A 53 7.58 -1.50 -12.76
C ASP A 53 7.64 -1.23 -11.26
N LEU A 54 8.74 -1.68 -10.63
CA LEU A 54 9.01 -1.40 -9.24
C LEU A 54 9.23 0.10 -9.01
N PRO A 55 8.49 0.74 -8.09
CA PRO A 55 8.77 2.13 -7.72
C PRO A 55 10.22 2.30 -7.22
N ASP A 56 10.87 3.38 -7.65
CA ASP A 56 12.29 3.65 -7.34
C ASP A 56 12.58 3.62 -5.84
N THR A 57 11.62 4.05 -5.03
CA THR A 57 11.70 4.06 -3.56
C THR A 57 12.00 2.69 -2.96
N PHE A 58 11.60 1.59 -3.62
CA PHE A 58 11.78 0.23 -3.10
C PHE A 58 12.91 -0.56 -3.78
N LYS A 59 13.63 0.04 -4.73
CA LYS A 59 14.76 -0.62 -5.42
C LYS A 59 15.90 -1.04 -4.50
N PHE A 60 16.00 -0.46 -3.29
CA PHE A 60 17.00 -0.81 -2.29
C PHE A 60 16.73 -2.14 -1.58
N LEU A 61 15.54 -2.72 -1.75
CA LEU A 61 15.17 -3.99 -1.13
C LEU A 61 15.88 -5.17 -1.79
N PRO A 62 16.34 -6.15 -1.00
CA PRO A 62 16.90 -7.37 -1.53
C PRO A 62 15.94 -8.07 -2.49
N TYR A 63 16.46 -8.66 -3.56
CA TYR A 63 15.70 -9.35 -4.62
C TYR A 63 14.74 -8.45 -5.43
N SER A 64 14.81 -7.14 -5.29
CA SER A 64 13.97 -6.20 -6.01
C SER A 64 14.09 -6.30 -7.54
N SER A 65 15.23 -6.72 -8.06
CA SER A 65 15.45 -6.96 -9.49
C SER A 65 14.58 -8.09 -10.08
N MET A 66 14.07 -8.99 -9.24
CA MET A 66 13.23 -10.12 -9.69
C MET A 66 11.77 -9.75 -9.94
N ILE A 67 11.34 -8.52 -9.58
CA ILE A 67 9.92 -8.13 -9.65
C ILE A 67 9.39 -8.13 -11.09
N ASN A 68 10.17 -7.70 -12.07
CA ASN A 68 9.70 -7.55 -13.45
C ASN A 68 10.07 -8.71 -14.38
N GLU A 69 10.61 -9.81 -13.85
CA GLU A 69 11.08 -10.93 -14.68
C GLU A 69 9.95 -11.63 -15.45
N SER A 70 8.76 -11.77 -14.85
CA SER A 70 7.61 -12.43 -15.46
C SER A 70 6.77 -11.53 -16.38
N LYS A 71 6.99 -10.19 -16.35
CA LYS A 71 6.20 -9.18 -17.08
C LYS A 71 4.69 -9.32 -16.90
N GLY A 72 4.28 -9.68 -15.68
CA GLY A 72 2.87 -9.86 -15.33
C GLY A 72 2.26 -11.20 -15.76
N GLU A 73 3.03 -12.12 -16.30
CA GLU A 73 2.53 -13.42 -16.76
C GLU A 73 2.70 -14.50 -15.70
N VAL A 74 1.73 -15.41 -15.63
CA VAL A 74 1.88 -16.65 -14.88
C VAL A 74 2.69 -17.63 -15.73
N LEU A 75 3.87 -18.03 -15.22
CA LEU A 75 4.79 -18.88 -15.96
C LEU A 75 4.26 -20.32 -16.09
N PRO A 76 4.60 -21.04 -17.17
CA PRO A 76 4.16 -22.43 -17.36
C PRO A 76 4.53 -23.34 -16.19
N ASN A 77 3.65 -24.31 -15.90
CA ASN A 77 3.80 -25.27 -14.80
C ASN A 77 3.79 -24.64 -13.40
N THR A 78 3.21 -23.48 -13.23
CA THR A 78 2.96 -22.89 -11.90
C THR A 78 1.87 -23.67 -11.19
N ASP A 79 2.17 -24.23 -10.01
CA ASP A 79 1.22 -25.00 -9.21
C ASP A 79 0.32 -24.10 -8.36
N THR A 80 0.86 -22.96 -7.93
CA THR A 80 0.22 -22.08 -6.97
C THR A 80 0.58 -20.63 -7.27
N VAL A 81 -0.41 -19.74 -7.21
CA VAL A 81 -0.22 -18.28 -7.20
C VAL A 81 -0.68 -17.76 -5.86
N ILE A 82 0.20 -17.03 -5.17
CA ILE A 82 -0.10 -16.36 -3.90
C ILE A 82 -0.25 -14.87 -4.16
N VAL A 83 -1.43 -14.35 -3.86
CA VAL A 83 -1.74 -12.92 -3.95
C VAL A 83 -1.65 -12.34 -2.55
N LEU A 84 -0.77 -11.37 -2.36
CA LEU A 84 -0.55 -10.67 -1.11
C LEU A 84 -1.16 -9.25 -1.19
N ASP A 85 -1.75 -8.81 -0.10
CA ASP A 85 -2.18 -7.42 0.08
C ASP A 85 -3.11 -6.91 -1.03
N CYS A 86 -4.09 -7.71 -1.40
CA CYS A 86 -5.02 -7.37 -2.47
C CYS A 86 -6.46 -7.73 -2.10
N GLY A 87 -7.29 -6.71 -1.86
CA GLY A 87 -8.66 -6.87 -1.38
C GLY A 87 -9.64 -7.39 -2.43
N ASN A 88 -9.40 -7.12 -3.71
CA ASN A 88 -10.29 -7.54 -4.80
C ASN A 88 -9.51 -7.98 -6.04
N VAL A 89 -10.18 -8.78 -6.86
CA VAL A 89 -9.58 -9.46 -8.01
C VAL A 89 -9.13 -8.50 -9.12
N GLU A 90 -9.86 -7.43 -9.34
CA GLU A 90 -9.58 -6.46 -10.41
C GLU A 90 -8.27 -5.69 -10.18
N ARG A 91 -7.82 -5.66 -8.94
CA ARG A 91 -6.59 -4.99 -8.55
C ARG A 91 -5.34 -5.88 -8.58
N ILE A 92 -5.45 -7.16 -8.90
CA ILE A 92 -4.28 -8.03 -8.96
C ILE A 92 -3.31 -7.56 -10.04
N ASN A 93 -2.02 -7.50 -9.70
CA ASN A 93 -0.95 -6.99 -10.55
C ASN A 93 -0.41 -8.06 -11.53
N PHE A 94 -1.30 -8.64 -12.34
CA PHE A 94 -0.94 -9.63 -13.36
C PHE A 94 -1.89 -9.54 -14.57
N ASN A 95 -1.52 -10.20 -15.70
CA ASN A 95 -2.27 -10.13 -16.95
C ASN A 95 -3.20 -11.34 -17.17
N SER A 96 -3.15 -12.35 -16.28
CA SER A 96 -3.87 -13.60 -16.49
C SER A 96 -5.33 -13.53 -16.06
N ASP A 97 -6.22 -14.25 -16.76
CA ASP A 97 -7.59 -14.46 -16.35
C ASP A 97 -7.64 -15.52 -15.24
N ILE A 98 -8.13 -15.13 -14.06
CA ILE A 98 -8.26 -16.05 -12.93
C ILE A 98 -9.36 -17.09 -13.10
N THR A 99 -10.29 -16.91 -14.04
CA THR A 99 -11.42 -17.83 -14.24
C THR A 99 -11.03 -19.07 -15.03
N SER A 100 -9.96 -19.00 -15.81
CA SER A 100 -9.45 -20.10 -16.67
C SER A 100 -8.03 -20.51 -16.26
N ARG A 101 -7.83 -20.84 -14.98
CA ARG A 101 -6.54 -21.22 -14.43
C ARG A 101 -6.45 -22.72 -14.10
N ASP A 102 -5.24 -23.24 -14.17
CA ASP A 102 -4.89 -24.61 -13.77
C ASP A 102 -4.02 -24.68 -12.49
N TYR A 103 -3.83 -23.53 -11.82
CA TYR A 103 -3.12 -23.40 -10.55
C TYR A 103 -4.07 -23.07 -9.39
N THR A 104 -3.63 -23.38 -8.17
CA THR A 104 -4.33 -22.97 -6.94
C THR A 104 -4.05 -21.48 -6.66
N LEU A 105 -5.10 -20.70 -6.44
CA LEU A 105 -4.99 -19.28 -6.05
C LEU A 105 -5.15 -19.14 -4.54
N ILE A 106 -4.12 -18.57 -3.89
CA ILE A 106 -4.13 -18.26 -2.46
C ILE A 106 -4.18 -16.75 -2.28
N ASN A 107 -5.17 -16.24 -1.54
CA ASN A 107 -5.26 -14.84 -1.15
C ASN A 107 -4.87 -14.68 0.33
N ILE A 108 -3.86 -13.86 0.60
CA ILE A 108 -3.37 -13.51 1.94
C ILE A 108 -3.44 -12.00 2.09
N ASP A 109 -4.28 -11.51 3.01
CA ASP A 109 -4.60 -10.10 3.08
C ASP A 109 -4.97 -9.65 4.50
N HIS A 110 -5.01 -8.33 4.71
CA HIS A 110 -5.49 -7.72 5.95
C HIS A 110 -6.63 -6.70 5.74
N HIS A 111 -7.07 -6.47 4.51
CA HIS A 111 -8.15 -5.54 4.21
C HIS A 111 -9.51 -6.05 4.68
N LEU A 112 -10.29 -5.20 5.39
CA LEU A 112 -11.66 -5.51 5.83
C LEU A 112 -12.62 -5.77 4.66
N SER A 113 -12.39 -5.11 3.52
CA SER A 113 -13.19 -5.19 2.30
C SER A 113 -12.76 -6.33 1.36
N ASN A 114 -12.00 -7.32 1.84
CA ASN A 114 -11.51 -8.41 1.00
C ASN A 114 -12.65 -9.32 0.50
N ASP A 115 -12.72 -9.55 -0.81
CA ASP A 115 -13.76 -10.34 -1.48
C ASP A 115 -13.56 -11.87 -1.36
N LYS A 116 -12.43 -12.32 -0.82
CA LYS A 116 -12.08 -13.73 -0.62
C LYS A 116 -12.15 -14.56 -1.92
N TYR A 117 -11.56 -14.05 -2.96
CA TYR A 117 -11.61 -14.57 -4.33
C TYR A 117 -10.68 -15.77 -4.61
N GLY A 118 -9.81 -16.12 -3.68
CA GLY A 118 -8.90 -17.26 -3.79
C GLY A 118 -9.58 -18.60 -3.49
N ASP A 119 -8.97 -19.70 -3.92
CA ASP A 119 -9.34 -21.06 -3.49
C ASP A 119 -9.08 -21.24 -1.98
N LEU A 120 -7.98 -20.62 -1.49
CA LEU A 120 -7.67 -20.50 -0.07
C LEU A 120 -7.53 -19.02 0.28
N ASN A 121 -8.24 -18.57 1.32
CA ASN A 121 -8.24 -17.17 1.73
C ASN A 121 -7.85 -17.05 3.20
N TYR A 122 -6.76 -16.37 3.51
CA TYR A 122 -6.39 -15.99 4.86
C TYR A 122 -6.41 -14.48 5.00
N VAL A 123 -7.50 -13.97 5.55
CA VAL A 123 -7.69 -12.53 5.76
C VAL A 123 -7.66 -12.24 7.25
N ASN A 124 -6.72 -11.41 7.71
CA ASN A 124 -6.58 -11.00 9.10
C ASN A 124 -6.61 -9.47 9.23
N SER A 125 -7.78 -8.90 9.34
CA SER A 125 -7.97 -7.44 9.47
C SER A 125 -7.42 -6.82 10.77
N LYS A 126 -6.85 -7.62 11.67
CA LYS A 126 -6.16 -7.14 12.88
C LYS A 126 -4.65 -7.02 12.69
N ALA A 127 -4.11 -7.57 11.60
CA ALA A 127 -2.71 -7.39 11.28
C ALA A 127 -2.46 -5.95 10.83
N SER A 128 -1.39 -5.34 11.31
CA SER A 128 -1.03 -3.96 10.95
C SER A 128 -0.53 -3.84 9.51
N ALA A 129 0.01 -4.93 8.98
CA ALA A 129 0.56 -5.08 7.63
C ALA A 129 0.47 -6.55 7.23
N VAL A 130 0.47 -6.85 5.93
CA VAL A 130 0.56 -8.24 5.44
C VAL A 130 1.87 -8.89 5.85
N ALA A 131 2.92 -8.12 6.09
CA ALA A 131 4.19 -8.61 6.64
C ALA A 131 4.05 -9.38 7.94
N GLU A 132 3.12 -9.03 8.85
CA GLU A 132 2.88 -9.80 10.08
C GLU A 132 2.40 -11.23 9.75
N ILE A 133 1.58 -11.34 8.71
CA ILE A 133 1.06 -12.63 8.23
C ILE A 133 2.16 -13.43 7.55
N VAL A 134 2.97 -12.79 6.70
CA VAL A 134 4.12 -13.42 6.04
C VAL A 134 5.16 -13.86 7.05
N TYR A 135 5.48 -13.05 8.06
CA TYR A 135 6.35 -13.41 9.18
C TYR A 135 5.86 -14.71 9.86
N LYS A 136 4.57 -14.80 10.16
CA LYS A 136 3.95 -15.99 10.75
C LYS A 136 4.06 -17.22 9.82
N ILE A 137 3.80 -17.03 8.51
CA ILE A 137 3.91 -18.10 7.51
C ILE A 137 5.34 -18.63 7.44
N LEU A 138 6.34 -17.75 7.37
CA LEU A 138 7.75 -18.14 7.32
C LEU A 138 8.16 -18.92 8.57
N ASN A 139 7.71 -18.49 9.75
CA ASN A 139 7.95 -19.24 10.99
C ASN A 139 7.28 -20.64 10.99
N LEU A 140 6.04 -20.76 10.50
CA LEU A 140 5.35 -22.07 10.38
C LEU A 140 5.99 -22.99 9.35
N LEU A 141 6.66 -22.42 8.36
CA LEU A 141 7.47 -23.15 7.38
C LEU A 141 8.88 -23.49 7.90
N ASN A 142 9.23 -23.08 9.12
CA ASN A 142 10.57 -23.21 9.72
C ASN A 142 11.67 -22.51 8.88
N VAL A 143 11.34 -21.42 8.21
CA VAL A 143 12.33 -20.59 7.51
C VAL A 143 13.07 -19.74 8.53
N GLN A 144 14.39 -19.86 8.55
CA GLN A 144 15.23 -18.99 9.38
C GLN A 144 15.31 -17.61 8.74
N LEU A 145 14.88 -16.60 9.50
CA LEU A 145 15.01 -15.20 9.09
C LEU A 145 16.49 -14.83 9.03
N ASN A 146 16.80 -13.93 8.12
CA ASN A 146 18.10 -13.28 7.98
C ASN A 146 17.88 -11.78 7.73
N GLU A 147 18.96 -11.03 7.63
CA GLU A 147 18.93 -9.60 7.40
C GLU A 147 18.10 -9.22 6.17
N GLU A 148 18.23 -9.95 5.05
CA GLU A 148 17.56 -9.62 3.78
C GLU A 148 16.03 -9.80 3.87
N ILE A 149 15.54 -10.92 4.41
CA ILE A 149 14.10 -11.14 4.65
C ILE A 149 13.58 -10.11 5.63
N SER A 150 14.34 -9.85 6.70
CA SER A 150 13.94 -8.91 7.75
C SER A 150 13.87 -7.47 7.26
N LYS A 151 14.78 -7.07 6.35
CA LYS A 151 14.74 -5.76 5.69
C LYS A 151 13.45 -5.56 4.91
N CYS A 152 13.00 -6.59 4.19
CA CYS A 152 11.74 -6.55 3.43
C CYS A 152 10.51 -6.48 4.36
N LEU A 153 10.42 -7.34 5.38
CA LEU A 153 9.31 -7.35 6.33
C LEU A 153 9.25 -6.06 7.15
N TYR A 154 10.39 -5.53 7.58
CA TYR A 154 10.45 -4.29 8.34
C TYR A 154 9.99 -3.10 7.50
N THR A 155 10.39 -3.03 6.24
CA THR A 155 9.93 -2.00 5.29
C THR A 155 8.42 -2.02 5.15
N SER A 156 7.83 -3.21 4.96
CA SER A 156 6.39 -3.40 4.89
C SER A 156 5.69 -2.88 6.16
N ILE A 157 6.15 -3.28 7.34
CA ILE A 157 5.56 -2.85 8.61
C ILE A 157 5.60 -1.33 8.78
N ILE A 158 6.75 -0.68 8.52
CA ILE A 158 6.86 0.76 8.75
C ILE A 158 6.08 1.59 7.74
N THR A 159 5.91 1.10 6.52
CA THR A 159 5.11 1.81 5.51
C THR A 159 3.63 1.79 5.85
N ASP A 160 3.07 0.64 6.20
CA ASP A 160 1.63 0.50 6.47
C ASP A 160 1.21 1.05 7.85
N THR A 161 2.13 1.07 8.81
CA THR A 161 1.92 1.71 10.11
C THR A 161 2.28 3.19 10.15
N GLY A 162 2.77 3.76 9.02
CA GLY A 162 3.29 5.12 8.98
C GLY A 162 4.39 5.35 10.00
N SER A 163 5.34 4.41 10.13
CA SER A 163 6.38 4.39 11.15
C SER A 163 5.78 4.30 12.57
N PHE A 164 4.89 3.33 12.79
CA PHE A 164 4.22 3.02 14.07
C PHE A 164 3.31 4.14 14.62
N ARG A 165 2.88 5.08 13.77
CA ARG A 165 2.01 6.21 14.19
C ARG A 165 0.53 5.95 13.95
N HIS A 166 0.19 5.02 13.06
CA HIS A 166 -1.20 4.74 12.74
C HIS A 166 -1.84 3.83 13.79
N SER A 167 -3.17 3.91 13.93
CA SER A 167 -3.96 3.18 14.92
C SER A 167 -4.03 1.66 14.69
N ASN A 168 -3.57 1.17 13.54
CA ASN A 168 -3.42 -0.26 13.27
C ASN A 168 -2.19 -0.87 13.98
N THR A 169 -1.25 -0.06 14.46
CA THR A 169 -0.07 -0.50 15.21
C THR A 169 -0.47 -1.19 16.51
N THR A 170 0.06 -2.40 16.75
CA THR A 170 -0.27 -3.22 17.91
C THR A 170 0.99 -3.61 18.71
N LYS A 171 0.81 -4.25 19.86
CA LYS A 171 1.93 -4.87 20.59
C LYS A 171 2.68 -5.89 19.74
N LEU A 172 1.95 -6.72 19.00
CA LEU A 172 2.54 -7.73 18.10
C LEU A 172 3.39 -7.08 17.01
N THR A 173 2.95 -5.96 16.45
CA THR A 173 3.71 -5.18 15.46
C THR A 173 5.10 -4.80 15.98
N HIS A 174 5.16 -4.28 17.23
CA HIS A 174 6.43 -3.91 17.87
C HIS A 174 7.29 -5.13 18.23
N GLU A 175 6.67 -6.24 18.66
CA GLU A 175 7.40 -7.49 18.94
C GLU A 175 8.07 -8.03 17.67
N ILE A 176 7.32 -8.10 16.56
CA ILE A 176 7.88 -8.52 15.26
C ILE A 176 8.96 -7.55 14.80
N ALA A 177 8.72 -6.24 14.86
CA ALA A 177 9.73 -5.24 14.46
C ALA A 177 11.03 -5.39 15.27
N GLY A 178 10.94 -5.65 16.58
CA GLY A 178 12.09 -5.93 17.45
C GLY A 178 12.87 -7.17 17.02
N GLU A 179 12.16 -8.27 16.71
CA GLU A 179 12.79 -9.50 16.20
C GLU A 179 13.49 -9.28 14.85
N LEU A 180 12.89 -8.47 13.96
CA LEU A 180 13.50 -8.15 12.67
C LEU A 180 14.78 -7.30 12.84
N ILE A 181 14.79 -6.35 13.79
CA ILE A 181 15.98 -5.56 14.13
C ILE A 181 17.11 -6.45 14.66
N ASN A 182 16.79 -7.48 15.46
CA ASN A 182 17.77 -8.43 15.97
C ASN A 182 18.47 -9.24 14.84
N GLN A 183 17.91 -9.27 13.63
CA GLN A 183 18.56 -9.91 12.48
C GLN A 183 19.67 -9.04 11.85
N GLY A 184 19.95 -7.86 12.39
CA GLY A 184 21.05 -7.00 11.99
C GLY A 184 20.72 -5.96 10.92
N ILE A 185 19.44 -5.71 10.64
CA ILE A 185 19.04 -4.68 9.67
C ILE A 185 19.43 -3.27 10.14
N ASP A 186 19.86 -2.41 9.23
CA ASP A 186 19.96 -0.98 9.49
C ASP A 186 18.56 -0.32 9.34
N PHE A 187 17.76 -0.43 10.42
CA PHE A 187 16.41 0.14 10.46
C PHE A 187 16.42 1.66 10.28
N SER A 188 17.49 2.35 10.68
CA SER A 188 17.63 3.80 10.53
C SER A 188 17.83 4.19 9.07
N GLU A 189 18.65 3.42 8.32
CA GLU A 189 18.80 3.61 6.87
C GLU A 189 17.48 3.34 6.12
N ILE A 190 16.79 2.26 6.49
CA ILE A 190 15.47 1.94 5.90
C ILE A 190 14.51 3.12 6.12
N HIS A 191 14.44 3.63 7.35
CA HIS A 191 13.56 4.75 7.69
C HIS A 191 13.91 6.01 6.88
N ARG A 192 15.19 6.39 6.81
CA ARG A 192 15.63 7.53 5.99
C ARG A 192 15.27 7.35 4.52
N THR A 193 15.50 6.16 3.97
CA THR A 193 15.21 5.87 2.56
C THR A 193 13.72 6.03 2.23
N ILE A 194 12.85 5.58 3.13
CA ILE A 194 11.39 5.61 2.91
C ILE A 194 10.79 7.00 3.21
N PHE A 195 11.19 7.65 4.31
CA PHE A 195 10.48 8.82 4.82
C PHE A 195 11.25 10.15 4.71
N GLU A 196 12.58 10.10 4.51
CA GLU A 196 13.42 11.28 4.54
C GLU A 196 14.21 11.48 3.23
N ASN A 197 13.85 10.79 2.15
CA ASN A 197 14.54 10.83 0.86
C ASN A 197 13.73 11.62 -0.18
N MET A 198 13.36 12.86 0.15
CA MET A 198 12.58 13.71 -0.75
C MET A 198 13.50 14.53 -1.67
N LYS A 199 13.20 14.56 -2.97
CA LYS A 199 13.89 15.43 -3.92
C LYS A 199 13.66 16.91 -3.56
N PHE A 200 14.67 17.75 -3.75
CA PHE A 200 14.57 19.19 -3.45
C PHE A 200 13.41 19.87 -4.19
N ALA A 201 13.16 19.49 -5.45
CA ALA A 201 12.04 19.98 -6.24
C ALA A 201 10.68 19.69 -5.57
N ASN A 202 10.50 18.48 -5.04
CA ASN A 202 9.29 18.09 -4.32
C ASN A 202 9.11 18.89 -3.04
N LEU A 203 10.19 19.11 -2.28
CA LEU A 203 10.15 19.96 -1.08
C LEU A 203 9.72 21.40 -1.40
N LYS A 204 10.21 21.97 -2.52
CA LYS A 204 9.76 23.29 -3.01
C LYS A 204 8.29 23.30 -3.40
N LEU A 205 7.82 22.26 -4.08
CA LEU A 205 6.41 22.09 -4.42
C LEU A 205 5.54 22.00 -3.16
N HIS A 206 5.98 21.24 -2.13
CA HIS A 206 5.30 21.20 -0.83
C HIS A 206 5.20 22.60 -0.20
N GLY A 207 6.29 23.38 -0.24
CA GLY A 207 6.28 24.77 0.24
C GLY A 207 5.22 25.63 -0.45
N LYS A 208 5.06 25.48 -1.79
CA LYS A 208 4.04 26.20 -2.54
C LYS A 208 2.62 25.76 -2.18
N VAL A 209 2.38 24.45 -2.04
CA VAL A 209 1.08 23.92 -1.62
C VAL A 209 0.73 24.39 -0.20
N ILE A 210 1.71 24.46 0.71
CA ILE A 210 1.51 24.99 2.07
C ILE A 210 1.15 26.48 2.04
N GLU A 211 1.80 27.28 1.19
CA GLU A 211 1.50 28.70 1.03
C GLU A 211 0.05 28.94 0.55
N ASP A 212 -0.43 28.09 -0.37
CA ASP A 212 -1.74 28.24 -1.03
C ASP A 212 -2.87 27.49 -0.31
N MET A 213 -2.59 26.64 0.69
CA MET A 213 -3.63 25.90 1.40
C MET A 213 -4.52 26.81 2.24
N TYR A 214 -5.77 26.40 2.43
CA TYR A 214 -6.74 27.15 3.22
C TYR A 214 -7.66 26.24 4.03
N LEU A 215 -8.32 26.83 5.04
CA LEU A 215 -9.21 26.12 5.94
C LEU A 215 -10.68 26.44 5.66
N LYS A 216 -11.54 25.44 5.83
CA LYS A 216 -13.00 25.50 5.69
C LYS A 216 -13.69 24.86 6.89
N LEU A 217 -15.02 24.99 6.96
CA LEU A 217 -15.87 24.36 7.96
C LEU A 217 -15.33 24.55 9.39
N ASN A 218 -15.28 25.81 9.84
CA ASN A 218 -14.78 26.21 11.16
C ASN A 218 -13.33 25.72 11.43
N ASN A 219 -12.47 25.75 10.41
CA ASN A 219 -11.08 25.29 10.43
C ASN A 219 -10.90 23.77 10.65
N GLN A 220 -11.95 22.98 10.48
CA GLN A 220 -11.88 21.52 10.61
C GLN A 220 -11.51 20.81 9.30
N VAL A 221 -11.54 21.52 8.16
CA VAL A 221 -11.16 20.97 6.85
C VAL A 221 -10.01 21.79 6.27
N CYS A 222 -8.91 21.11 5.94
CA CYS A 222 -7.80 21.69 5.18
C CYS A 222 -7.95 21.34 3.70
N VAL A 223 -7.95 22.36 2.84
CA VAL A 223 -8.00 22.21 1.39
C VAL A 223 -6.66 22.57 0.78
N MET A 224 -6.14 21.66 -0.02
CA MET A 224 -4.89 21.80 -0.76
C MET A 224 -5.12 21.54 -2.23
N ASN A 225 -4.53 22.35 -3.09
CA ASN A 225 -4.64 22.25 -4.55
C ASN A 225 -3.26 21.97 -5.16
N LEU A 226 -3.22 21.01 -6.08
CA LEU A 226 -2.04 20.67 -6.86
C LEU A 226 -2.40 20.78 -8.35
N THR A 227 -1.98 21.87 -8.97
CA THR A 227 -2.23 22.13 -10.39
C THR A 227 -1.12 21.58 -11.28
N LYS A 228 -1.43 21.34 -12.55
CA LYS A 228 -0.43 20.97 -13.56
C LYS A 228 0.67 22.03 -13.68
N LYS A 229 0.30 23.31 -13.61
CA LYS A 229 1.26 24.42 -13.65
C LYS A 229 2.27 24.39 -12.50
N MET A 230 1.84 23.96 -11.29
CA MET A 230 2.76 23.76 -10.16
C MET A 230 3.74 22.62 -10.44
N LEU A 231 3.26 21.48 -10.94
CA LEU A 231 4.11 20.35 -11.30
C LEU A 231 5.15 20.72 -12.37
N GLU A 232 4.72 21.41 -13.42
CA GLU A 232 5.61 21.91 -14.49
C GLU A 232 6.63 22.90 -13.95
N HIS A 233 6.18 23.89 -13.14
CA HIS A 233 7.06 24.92 -12.59
C HIS A 233 8.20 24.37 -11.74
N PHE A 234 7.92 23.33 -10.92
CA PHE A 234 8.90 22.70 -10.06
C PHE A 234 9.58 21.48 -10.70
N ASN A 235 9.20 21.09 -11.94
CA ASN A 235 9.70 19.91 -12.64
C ASN A 235 9.56 18.63 -11.79
N VAL A 236 8.34 18.41 -11.28
CA VAL A 236 7.99 17.26 -10.45
C VAL A 236 7.06 16.33 -11.22
N ASP A 237 7.37 15.04 -11.20
CA ASP A 237 6.55 14.01 -11.84
C ASP A 237 5.21 13.81 -11.11
N LYS A 238 4.15 13.49 -11.89
CA LYS A 238 2.78 13.29 -11.38
C LYS A 238 2.69 12.21 -10.27
N GLY A 239 3.61 11.25 -10.24
CA GLY A 239 3.63 10.15 -9.27
C GLY A 239 4.08 10.55 -7.85
N ASP A 240 4.95 11.54 -7.74
CA ASP A 240 5.76 11.85 -6.56
C ASP A 240 5.08 12.86 -5.59
N THR A 241 3.75 12.77 -5.41
CA THR A 241 2.95 13.78 -4.70
C THR A 241 2.00 13.21 -3.63
N SER A 242 2.14 11.94 -3.28
CA SER A 242 1.24 11.24 -2.36
C SER A 242 1.32 11.75 -0.91
N ASP A 243 2.48 12.27 -0.50
CA ASP A 243 2.72 12.71 0.88
C ASP A 243 2.17 14.09 1.20
N ILE A 244 1.86 14.89 0.19
CA ILE A 244 1.37 16.28 0.35
C ILE A 244 0.14 16.31 1.25
N ILE A 245 -0.80 15.39 1.07
CA ILE A 245 -2.05 15.37 1.83
C ILE A 245 -1.84 15.25 3.35
N ASN A 246 -0.76 14.61 3.78
CA ASN A 246 -0.44 14.42 5.18
C ASN A 246 -0.07 15.73 5.89
N ILE A 247 0.26 16.78 5.14
CA ILE A 247 0.56 18.12 5.69
C ILE A 247 -0.71 18.70 6.33
N GLY A 248 -1.87 18.58 5.67
CA GLY A 248 -3.14 19.10 6.18
C GLY A 248 -3.54 18.47 7.51
N THR A 249 -3.29 17.15 7.70
CA THR A 249 -3.64 16.47 8.96
C THR A 249 -2.75 16.86 10.14
N ARG A 250 -1.61 17.55 9.91
CA ARG A 250 -0.75 18.06 11.00
C ARG A 250 -1.32 19.30 11.69
N ILE A 251 -2.30 19.98 11.08
CA ILE A 251 -2.95 21.17 11.66
C ILE A 251 -3.86 20.71 12.80
N ALA A 252 -3.70 21.27 14.00
CA ALA A 252 -4.38 20.80 15.22
C ALA A 252 -5.91 20.78 15.09
N SER A 253 -6.50 21.82 14.52
CA SER A 253 -7.96 21.97 14.35
C SER A 253 -8.56 21.11 13.23
N VAL A 254 -7.72 20.59 12.30
CA VAL A 254 -8.21 19.89 11.13
C VAL A 254 -8.58 18.44 11.46
N GLU A 255 -9.79 18.06 11.13
CA GLU A 255 -10.26 16.68 11.13
C GLU A 255 -10.08 16.03 9.75
N VAL A 256 -10.38 16.77 8.65
CA VAL A 256 -10.29 16.25 7.29
C VAL A 256 -9.33 17.08 6.45
N ALA A 257 -8.39 16.41 5.78
CA ALA A 257 -7.54 17.02 4.76
C ALA A 257 -7.99 16.53 3.37
N ILE A 258 -8.08 17.49 2.45
CA ILE A 258 -8.43 17.26 1.04
C ILE A 258 -7.25 17.70 0.18
N LEU A 259 -6.82 16.84 -0.75
CA LEU A 259 -5.90 17.22 -1.81
C LEU A 259 -6.61 17.04 -3.16
N PHE A 260 -6.86 18.14 -3.84
CA PHE A 260 -7.29 18.16 -5.22
C PHE A 260 -6.08 18.18 -6.14
N LYS A 261 -5.97 17.21 -7.02
CA LYS A 261 -4.91 17.12 -8.03
C LYS A 261 -5.53 17.24 -9.42
N GLU A 262 -5.15 18.27 -10.15
CA GLU A 262 -5.60 18.50 -11.51
C GLU A 262 -5.11 17.39 -12.45
N ALA A 263 -6.02 16.77 -13.20
CA ALA A 263 -5.76 15.75 -14.21
C ALA A 263 -6.11 16.28 -15.62
N ASP A 264 -5.87 15.49 -16.66
CA ASP A 264 -6.14 15.92 -18.04
C ASP A 264 -7.65 16.00 -18.33
N ASP A 265 -8.41 15.10 -17.72
CA ASP A 265 -9.84 14.88 -17.93
C ASP A 265 -10.68 15.09 -16.65
N GLY A 266 -10.14 15.80 -15.64
CA GLY A 266 -10.85 16.06 -14.40
C GLY A 266 -9.95 16.31 -13.19
N THR A 267 -10.39 15.83 -12.04
CA THR A 267 -9.71 16.02 -10.76
C THR A 267 -9.58 14.72 -9.99
N LYS A 268 -8.36 14.32 -9.62
CA LYS A 268 -8.12 13.28 -8.63
C LYS A 268 -8.23 13.87 -7.23
N VAL A 269 -9.09 13.31 -6.40
CA VAL A 269 -9.32 13.76 -5.03
C VAL A 269 -8.80 12.73 -4.06
N SER A 270 -7.95 13.17 -3.14
CA SER A 270 -7.50 12.36 -2.01
C SER A 270 -8.03 12.93 -0.71
N LEU A 271 -8.41 12.04 0.20
CA LEU A 271 -9.00 12.38 1.50
C LEU A 271 -8.22 11.70 2.62
N ARG A 272 -8.01 12.43 3.72
CA ARG A 272 -7.51 11.89 4.99
C ARG A 272 -8.35 12.43 6.14
N SER A 273 -8.60 11.62 7.15
CA SER A 273 -9.24 12.07 8.39
C SER A 273 -8.44 11.63 9.62
N LYS A 274 -8.66 12.31 10.75
CA LYS A 274 -7.97 11.98 12.01
C LYS A 274 -8.76 11.00 12.87
N ASN A 275 -9.98 11.36 13.26
CA ASN A 275 -10.67 10.70 14.36
C ASN A 275 -12.10 10.26 14.03
N ILE A 276 -12.94 11.16 13.56
CA ILE A 276 -14.40 10.97 13.50
C ILE A 276 -14.93 10.67 12.10
N VAL A 277 -14.47 11.37 11.06
CA VAL A 277 -15.02 11.28 9.71
C VAL A 277 -14.56 10.01 9.00
N ASP A 278 -15.50 9.18 8.52
CA ASP A 278 -15.21 8.06 7.62
C ASP A 278 -15.10 8.55 6.17
N VAL A 279 -13.88 8.92 5.75
CA VAL A 279 -13.63 9.44 4.40
C VAL A 279 -13.84 8.39 3.30
N ARG A 280 -13.86 7.09 3.64
CA ARG A 280 -14.19 6.03 2.68
C ARG A 280 -15.63 6.16 2.21
N ARG A 281 -16.60 6.33 3.14
CA ARG A 281 -18.03 6.52 2.80
C ARG A 281 -18.23 7.72 1.89
N ILE A 282 -17.49 8.80 2.16
CA ILE A 282 -17.54 9.99 1.31
C ILE A 282 -17.01 9.68 -0.08
N ALA A 283 -15.87 8.99 -0.19
CA ALA A 283 -15.31 8.61 -1.49
C ALA A 283 -16.24 7.68 -2.29
N GLU A 284 -16.94 6.75 -1.63
CA GLU A 284 -17.91 5.83 -2.24
C GLU A 284 -19.09 6.57 -2.91
N ILE A 285 -19.52 7.74 -2.39
CA ILE A 285 -20.55 8.59 -3.03
C ILE A 285 -20.10 9.04 -4.43
N PHE A 286 -18.80 9.17 -4.64
CA PHE A 286 -18.19 9.59 -5.91
C PHE A 286 -17.58 8.41 -6.69
N ASN A 287 -18.04 7.18 -6.46
CA ASN A 287 -17.52 5.96 -7.08
C ASN A 287 -16.02 5.72 -6.81
N GLY A 288 -15.54 6.19 -5.68
CA GLY A 288 -14.18 5.95 -5.18
C GLY A 288 -14.14 4.87 -4.10
N GLY A 289 -13.05 4.86 -3.32
CA GLY A 289 -12.89 3.89 -2.23
C GLY A 289 -11.64 4.17 -1.39
N GLY A 290 -11.33 3.24 -0.50
CA GLY A 290 -10.18 3.30 0.39
C GLY A 290 -10.48 2.78 1.79
N HIS A 291 -9.75 3.29 2.76
CA HIS A 291 -9.91 2.98 4.17
C HIS A 291 -10.66 4.09 4.91
N ILE A 292 -11.13 3.79 6.11
CA ILE A 292 -11.88 4.73 6.96
C ILE A 292 -11.19 6.10 7.10
N ARG A 293 -9.84 6.10 7.20
CA ARG A 293 -9.02 7.32 7.40
C ARG A 293 -8.27 7.79 6.17
N ALA A 294 -8.31 7.03 5.06
CA ALA A 294 -7.56 7.31 3.85
C ALA A 294 -8.32 6.80 2.63
N ALA A 295 -8.90 7.70 1.85
CA ALA A 295 -9.70 7.34 0.69
C ALA A 295 -9.45 8.32 -0.47
N GLY A 296 -9.98 8.00 -1.64
CA GLY A 296 -9.90 8.89 -2.79
C GLY A 296 -10.84 8.47 -3.91
N PHE A 297 -11.03 9.39 -4.84
CA PHE A 297 -11.86 9.19 -6.02
C PHE A 297 -11.38 10.04 -7.18
N PHE A 298 -11.90 9.77 -8.36
CA PHE A 298 -11.73 10.60 -9.53
C PHE A 298 -13.06 11.26 -9.90
N SER A 299 -13.01 12.54 -10.29
CA SER A 299 -14.17 13.30 -10.78
C SER A 299 -13.82 13.91 -12.15
N ASP A 300 -14.77 13.84 -13.08
CA ASP A 300 -14.71 14.53 -14.37
C ASP A 300 -14.88 16.06 -14.26
N LYS A 301 -15.19 16.55 -13.05
CA LYS A 301 -15.38 17.97 -12.76
C LYS A 301 -14.07 18.67 -12.42
N PRO A 302 -13.94 19.97 -12.78
CA PRO A 302 -12.83 20.80 -12.33
C PRO A 302 -12.87 21.01 -10.80
N ILE A 303 -11.73 21.36 -10.21
CA ILE A 303 -11.58 21.58 -8.76
C ILE A 303 -12.66 22.53 -8.22
N THR A 304 -12.94 23.63 -8.94
CA THR A 304 -13.90 24.67 -8.54
C THR A 304 -15.34 24.17 -8.38
N GLU A 305 -15.71 23.12 -9.08
CA GLU A 305 -17.06 22.53 -9.00
C GLU A 305 -17.11 21.43 -7.94
N ILE A 306 -16.11 20.51 -7.93
CA ILE A 306 -16.14 19.37 -7.03
C ILE A 306 -15.90 19.77 -5.58
N GLU A 307 -15.13 20.82 -5.30
CA GLU A 307 -14.88 21.31 -3.95
C GLU A 307 -16.16 21.62 -3.19
N GLY A 308 -17.06 22.41 -3.79
CA GLY A 308 -18.31 22.81 -3.14
C GLY A 308 -19.25 21.64 -2.85
N ILE A 309 -19.25 20.62 -3.72
CA ILE A 309 -20.06 19.40 -3.53
C ILE A 309 -19.45 18.57 -2.38
N LEU A 310 -18.15 18.36 -2.41
CA LEU A 310 -17.43 17.54 -1.44
C LEU A 310 -17.51 18.14 -0.02
N LEU A 311 -17.35 19.46 0.13
CA LEU A 311 -17.45 20.13 1.42
C LEU A 311 -18.81 19.93 2.07
N LYS A 312 -19.91 19.91 1.29
CA LYS A 312 -21.26 19.64 1.80
C LYS A 312 -21.39 18.20 2.35
N GLU A 313 -20.77 17.21 1.70
CA GLU A 313 -20.80 15.84 2.17
C GLU A 313 -19.95 15.67 3.45
N ILE A 314 -18.79 16.32 3.52
CA ILE A 314 -17.93 16.30 4.72
C ILE A 314 -18.65 16.99 5.90
N GLU A 315 -19.34 18.12 5.67
CA GLU A 315 -20.05 18.84 6.72
C GLU A 315 -21.09 17.97 7.43
N LYS A 316 -21.77 17.07 6.72
CA LYS A 316 -22.75 16.14 7.31
C LYS A 316 -22.12 15.13 8.29
N GLU A 317 -20.85 14.79 8.08
CA GLU A 317 -20.12 13.81 8.89
C GLU A 317 -19.34 14.47 10.07
N LEU A 318 -19.23 15.81 10.07
CA LEU A 318 -18.55 16.57 11.12
C LEU A 318 -19.45 16.93 12.31
N ILE A 319 -20.75 16.59 12.25
CA ILE A 319 -21.77 16.95 13.25
C ILE A 319 -21.83 15.91 14.38
#